data_28119b6541c4f7997d1213a28cfe0ddc
#
_entry.id   28119b6541c4f7997d1213a28cfe0ddc
#
_cell.length_a   1.000
_cell.length_b   1.000
_cell.length_c   1.000
_cell.angle_alpha   90.00
_cell.angle_beta   90.00
_cell.angle_gamma   90.00
#
_symmetry.space_group_name_H-M   'P 1'
#
loop_
_entity.id
_entity.type
_entity.pdbx_description
1 polymer ?
#
loop_
_entity_poly.entity_id
_entity_poly.type
_entity_poly.pdbx_seq_one_letter_code
_entity_poly.pdbx_strand_id
1 'polypeptide(L)'
;MKKITRRTMLATSAAFAVAPALAQSAKMMTLVVPFPPGGSTDALARLLQAHLQTKLGRTVLVENKSGAAGSLGATQVARSAPDGMTFLVTFDSHAVIPAILEKPQLDVEKDLMPVFLVGTAPYVVATNASRPFKTFADVIAASKAKPGSIQYAPVGIGTLGHLAMTMLAKQAGVDITHVPYRGGGPAMNDVLGGHVDLIVGSAALVTAQLGPNLRPLLQLGRERLPSLKDTQTSMEAGFPDSETLAWWGIFAPTGTPADVVDSMGKSVKEILSEPAIATQLRDTQQMSLLLADGKDFGTFFSKQVSTWGKVVRENNIKA
;
A
#
# COMPACT_ATOMS: atom_id res chain seq x y z
N MET A 1 49.24 39.72 -51.14
CA MET A 1 49.06 39.09 -49.84
C MET A 1 48.36 40.07 -48.90
N LYS A 2 47.04 39.87 -48.62
CA LYS A 2 46.26 40.74 -47.72
C LYS A 2 46.55 40.30 -46.25
N LYS A 3 47.05 41.22 -45.44
CA LYS A 3 47.33 40.97 -44.01
C LYS A 3 46.01 40.85 -43.23
N ILE A 4 45.73 39.69 -42.68
CA ILE A 4 44.61 39.48 -41.78
C ILE A 4 44.98 40.18 -40.45
N THR A 5 44.19 41.17 -40.04
CA THR A 5 44.43 41.95 -38.85
C THR A 5 43.88 41.21 -37.63
N ARG A 6 44.55 41.36 -36.44
CA ARG A 6 44.18 40.77 -35.16
C ARG A 6 42.71 41.01 -34.73
N ARG A 7 42.03 42.01 -35.31
CA ARG A 7 40.61 42.28 -35.05
C ARG A 7 39.65 41.31 -35.74
N THR A 8 40.08 40.72 -36.89
CA THR A 8 39.23 39.73 -37.60
C THR A 8 39.27 38.35 -36.94
N MET A 9 40.31 38.01 -36.17
CA MET A 9 40.42 36.76 -35.43
C MET A 9 39.57 36.74 -34.13
N LEU A 10 39.30 37.90 -33.52
CA LEU A 10 38.50 38.01 -32.30
C LEU A 10 36.96 37.97 -32.58
N ALA A 11 36.55 38.25 -33.79
CA ALA A 11 35.11 38.21 -34.16
C ALA A 11 34.58 36.79 -34.48
N THR A 12 35.49 35.85 -34.80
CA THR A 12 35.08 34.46 -35.13
C THR A 12 35.01 33.52 -33.94
N SER A 13 35.60 33.92 -32.78
CA SER A 13 35.63 33.12 -31.56
C SER A 13 34.39 33.33 -30.63
N ALA A 14 33.55 34.34 -30.94
CA ALA A 14 32.38 34.66 -30.10
C ALA A 14 31.09 33.98 -30.53
N ALA A 15 31.10 33.23 -31.64
CA ALA A 15 29.87 32.60 -32.18
C ALA A 15 29.65 31.13 -31.74
N PHE A 16 30.54 30.54 -30.91
CA PHE A 16 30.44 29.15 -30.46
C PHE A 16 30.06 28.99 -28.99
N ALA A 17 29.66 30.02 -28.29
CA ALA A 17 29.46 29.99 -26.87
C ALA A 17 28.06 30.42 -26.43
N VAL A 18 26.98 30.03 -27.11
CA VAL A 18 25.64 29.99 -26.50
C VAL A 18 24.78 28.99 -27.27
N ALA A 19 25.10 27.71 -27.19
CA ALA A 19 24.02 26.73 -27.13
C ALA A 19 23.50 26.78 -25.71
N PRO A 20 22.27 27.29 -25.44
CA PRO A 20 21.68 27.02 -24.16
C PRO A 20 21.63 25.50 -24.07
N ALA A 21 22.36 24.93 -23.14
CA ALA A 21 22.08 23.63 -22.63
C ALA A 21 20.66 23.71 -22.00
N LEU A 22 19.65 23.60 -22.83
CA LEU A 22 18.35 23.11 -22.48
C LEU A 22 18.59 21.62 -22.13
N ALA A 23 19.39 21.40 -21.12
CA ALA A 23 19.18 20.28 -20.22
C ALA A 23 17.79 20.56 -19.65
N GLN A 24 16.78 20.16 -20.42
CA GLN A 24 15.43 20.00 -19.95
C GLN A 24 15.60 19.06 -18.78
N SER A 25 15.69 19.64 -17.58
CA SER A 25 15.65 18.90 -16.34
C SER A 25 14.39 18.06 -16.46
N ALA A 26 14.56 16.81 -16.89
CA ALA A 26 13.45 15.90 -17.05
C ALA A 26 12.79 15.86 -15.67
N LYS A 27 11.60 16.50 -15.55
CA LYS A 27 10.91 16.60 -14.27
C LYS A 27 10.83 15.20 -13.70
N MET A 28 11.38 15.02 -12.53
CA MET A 28 11.43 13.76 -11.82
C MET A 28 10.01 13.44 -11.32
N MET A 29 9.58 12.21 -11.55
CA MET A 29 8.30 11.73 -11.03
C MET A 29 8.50 11.12 -9.65
N THR A 30 7.61 11.40 -8.72
CA THR A 30 7.65 10.84 -7.36
C THR A 30 6.42 9.99 -7.09
N LEU A 31 6.64 8.76 -6.67
CA LEU A 31 5.63 7.86 -6.11
C LEU A 31 5.72 7.94 -4.59
N VAL A 32 4.78 8.64 -3.95
CA VAL A 32 4.73 8.75 -2.49
C VAL A 32 4.02 7.53 -1.93
N VAL A 33 4.71 6.82 -1.03
CA VAL A 33 4.18 5.69 -0.27
C VAL A 33 3.96 6.14 1.17
N PRO A 34 2.72 6.19 1.68
CA PRO A 34 2.41 6.74 3.00
C PRO A 34 2.74 5.77 4.16
N PHE A 35 3.67 4.85 3.95
CA PHE A 35 4.10 3.81 4.90
C PHE A 35 5.62 3.66 4.90
N PRO A 36 6.21 3.07 6.00
CA PRO A 36 7.64 2.73 6.03
C PRO A 36 8.02 1.73 4.93
N PRO A 37 9.31 1.69 4.55
CA PRO A 37 9.82 0.68 3.63
C PRO A 37 9.58 -0.76 4.12
N GLY A 38 9.57 -1.71 3.18
CA GLY A 38 9.48 -3.15 3.44
C GLY A 38 8.06 -3.70 3.59
N GLY A 39 7.02 -2.87 3.46
CA GLY A 39 5.62 -3.32 3.35
C GLY A 39 5.22 -3.66 1.91
N SER A 40 4.05 -4.29 1.74
CA SER A 40 3.53 -4.67 0.42
C SER A 40 3.30 -3.48 -0.53
N THR A 41 2.92 -2.32 0.00
CA THR A 41 2.75 -1.09 -0.77
C THR A 41 4.09 -0.54 -1.27
N ASP A 42 5.13 -0.59 -0.44
CA ASP A 42 6.49 -0.20 -0.82
C ASP A 42 7.04 -1.14 -1.92
N ALA A 43 6.84 -2.45 -1.77
CA ALA A 43 7.24 -3.44 -2.77
C ALA A 43 6.55 -3.19 -4.13
N LEU A 44 5.24 -2.91 -4.13
CA LEU A 44 4.50 -2.57 -5.34
C LEU A 44 5.03 -1.26 -5.97
N ALA A 45 5.25 -0.22 -5.15
CA ALA A 45 5.74 1.07 -5.65
C ALA A 45 7.14 0.95 -6.28
N ARG A 46 8.03 0.12 -5.71
CA ARG A 46 9.37 -0.13 -6.27
C ARG A 46 9.33 -0.95 -7.56
N LEU A 47 8.40 -1.94 -7.64
CA LEU A 47 8.15 -2.65 -8.89
C LEU A 47 7.70 -1.66 -9.97
N LEU A 48 6.71 -0.81 -9.69
CA LEU A 48 6.24 0.21 -10.62
C LEU A 48 7.32 1.23 -10.97
N GLN A 49 8.14 1.67 -10.01
CA GLN A 49 9.27 2.58 -10.22
C GLN A 49 10.19 2.10 -11.33
N ALA A 50 10.66 0.86 -11.25
CA ALA A 50 11.61 0.29 -12.21
C ALA A 50 11.04 0.27 -13.64
N HIS A 51 9.79 -0.15 -13.78
CA HIS A 51 9.13 -0.26 -15.10
C HIS A 51 8.67 1.08 -15.65
N LEU A 52 8.13 1.97 -14.81
CA LEU A 52 7.72 3.33 -15.22
C LEU A 52 8.94 4.15 -15.65
N GLN A 53 10.08 4.04 -14.97
CA GLN A 53 11.30 4.74 -15.36
C GLN A 53 11.72 4.39 -16.79
N THR A 54 11.73 3.10 -17.12
CA THR A 54 12.04 2.63 -18.48
C THR A 54 10.97 3.07 -19.49
N LYS A 55 9.69 2.91 -19.13
CA LYS A 55 8.57 3.20 -20.05
C LYS A 55 8.41 4.68 -20.37
N LEU A 56 8.61 5.55 -19.37
CA LEU A 56 8.41 7.00 -19.50
C LEU A 56 9.70 7.75 -19.88
N GLY A 57 10.86 7.06 -19.90
CA GLY A 57 12.16 7.67 -20.21
C GLY A 57 12.54 8.80 -19.23
N ARG A 58 12.11 8.71 -17.97
CA ARG A 58 12.39 9.72 -16.94
C ARG A 58 12.69 9.07 -15.59
N THR A 59 13.38 9.81 -14.72
CA THR A 59 13.64 9.35 -13.35
C THR A 59 12.34 9.27 -12.58
N VAL A 60 12.10 8.11 -11.94
CA VAL A 60 10.99 7.88 -11.01
C VAL A 60 11.58 7.56 -9.64
N LEU A 61 11.11 8.23 -8.60
CA LEU A 61 11.52 7.99 -7.21
C LEU A 61 10.37 7.42 -6.39
N VAL A 62 10.70 6.59 -5.42
CA VAL A 62 9.78 6.20 -4.34
C VAL A 62 10.16 6.96 -3.08
N GLU A 63 9.21 7.72 -2.53
CA GLU A 63 9.35 8.45 -1.27
C GLU A 63 8.44 7.83 -0.21
N ASN A 64 9.01 7.33 0.88
CA ASN A 64 8.23 6.80 2.00
C ASN A 64 7.93 7.92 3.01
N LYS A 65 6.63 8.30 3.16
CA LYS A 65 6.16 9.36 4.06
C LYS A 65 5.11 8.84 5.02
N SER A 66 5.55 8.13 6.05
CA SER A 66 4.66 7.47 7.03
C SER A 66 4.14 8.41 8.11
N GLY A 67 2.97 8.08 8.65
CA GLY A 67 2.37 8.72 9.82
C GLY A 67 0.86 8.94 9.69
N ALA A 68 0.16 9.03 10.84
CA ALA A 68 -1.27 9.27 10.96
C ALA A 68 -2.12 8.39 10.00
N ALA A 69 -1.99 7.07 10.10
CA ALA A 69 -2.68 6.09 9.23
C ALA A 69 -2.45 6.29 7.72
N GLY A 70 -1.32 6.90 7.33
CA GLY A 70 -1.01 7.25 5.94
C GLY A 70 -1.45 8.65 5.52
N SER A 71 -2.17 9.37 6.39
CA SER A 71 -2.69 10.72 6.08
C SER A 71 -1.58 11.73 5.80
N LEU A 72 -0.40 11.63 6.42
CA LEU A 72 0.68 12.59 6.18
C LEU A 72 1.20 12.52 4.73
N GLY A 73 1.47 11.32 4.23
CA GLY A 73 1.88 11.15 2.82
C GLY A 73 0.78 11.51 1.83
N ALA A 74 -0.46 11.14 2.13
CA ALA A 74 -1.61 11.50 1.30
C ALA A 74 -1.81 13.03 1.24
N THR A 75 -1.68 13.74 2.37
CA THR A 75 -1.76 15.21 2.42
C THR A 75 -0.63 15.88 1.64
N GLN A 76 0.59 15.31 1.67
CA GLN A 76 1.70 15.81 0.86
C GLN A 76 1.36 15.75 -0.62
N VAL A 77 0.81 14.63 -1.11
CA VAL A 77 0.38 14.49 -2.50
C VAL A 77 -0.76 15.43 -2.83
N ALA A 78 -1.80 15.49 -2.00
CA ALA A 78 -2.96 16.37 -2.21
C ALA A 78 -2.56 17.84 -2.37
N ARG A 79 -1.47 18.28 -1.73
CA ARG A 79 -0.94 19.66 -1.78
C ARG A 79 0.15 19.85 -2.84
N SER A 80 0.55 18.81 -3.56
CA SER A 80 1.54 18.96 -4.63
C SER A 80 0.91 19.55 -5.89
N ALA A 81 1.77 20.04 -6.81
CA ALA A 81 1.30 20.56 -8.08
C ALA A 81 0.56 19.47 -8.88
N PRO A 82 -0.60 19.76 -9.47
CA PRO A 82 -1.37 18.80 -10.25
C PRO A 82 -0.82 18.68 -11.68
N ASP A 83 0.50 18.47 -11.82
CA ASP A 83 1.23 18.47 -13.09
C ASP A 83 1.64 17.05 -13.55
N GLY A 84 1.17 16.01 -12.84
CA GLY A 84 1.47 14.62 -13.17
C GLY A 84 2.87 14.16 -12.75
N MET A 85 3.55 14.92 -11.87
CA MET A 85 4.88 14.53 -11.37
C MET A 85 4.83 13.90 -10.00
N THR A 86 3.70 13.94 -9.29
CA THR A 86 3.56 13.33 -7.96
C THR A 86 2.30 12.48 -7.90
N PHE A 87 2.45 11.23 -7.50
CA PHE A 87 1.35 10.27 -7.32
C PHE A 87 1.45 9.61 -5.97
N LEU A 88 0.29 9.30 -5.39
CA LEU A 88 0.20 8.51 -4.16
C LEU A 88 0.01 7.03 -4.53
N VAL A 89 0.88 6.16 -4.05
CA VAL A 89 0.67 4.70 -4.08
C VAL A 89 0.28 4.28 -2.67
N THR A 90 -0.96 3.89 -2.48
CA THR A 90 -1.52 3.70 -1.14
C THR A 90 -2.23 2.37 -0.96
N PHE A 91 -2.73 2.16 0.24
CA PHE A 91 -3.31 0.94 0.77
C PHE A 91 -4.68 1.21 1.38
N ASP A 92 -5.39 0.20 1.75
CA ASP A 92 -6.78 0.23 2.22
C ASP A 92 -7.06 1.19 3.39
N SER A 93 -6.09 1.45 4.25
CA SER A 93 -6.24 2.44 5.34
C SER A 93 -6.61 3.84 4.84
N HIS A 94 -6.31 4.14 3.56
CA HIS A 94 -6.68 5.42 2.97
C HIS A 94 -8.20 5.68 3.02
N ALA A 95 -9.02 4.63 2.83
CA ALA A 95 -10.47 4.73 2.93
C ALA A 95 -10.97 4.90 4.38
N VAL A 96 -10.15 4.60 5.36
CA VAL A 96 -10.53 4.66 6.78
C VAL A 96 -10.13 5.99 7.44
N ILE A 97 -9.23 6.76 6.83
CA ILE A 97 -8.74 8.05 7.33
C ILE A 97 -9.86 8.97 7.87
N PRO A 98 -10.98 9.19 7.12
CA PRO A 98 -12.04 10.10 7.57
C PRO A 98 -12.77 9.65 8.84
N ALA A 99 -12.74 8.34 9.13
CA ALA A 99 -13.45 7.78 10.27
C ALA A 99 -12.56 7.58 11.50
N ILE A 100 -11.24 7.39 11.30
CA ILE A 100 -10.33 7.05 12.40
C ILE A 100 -9.57 8.24 12.95
N LEU A 101 -9.41 9.32 12.16
CA LEU A 101 -8.78 10.55 12.59
C LEU A 101 -9.84 11.59 12.97
N GLU A 102 -9.72 12.17 14.16
CA GLU A 102 -10.65 13.23 14.62
C GLU A 102 -10.61 14.48 13.71
N LYS A 103 -9.44 14.82 13.20
CA LYS A 103 -9.20 16.00 12.34
C LYS A 103 -8.27 15.64 11.19
N PRO A 104 -8.75 14.93 10.16
CA PRO A 104 -7.92 14.66 8.99
C PRO A 104 -7.57 15.99 8.28
N GLN A 105 -6.31 16.09 7.80
CA GLN A 105 -5.82 17.29 7.11
C GLN A 105 -6.16 17.31 5.61
N LEU A 106 -6.84 16.27 5.12
CA LEU A 106 -7.32 16.15 3.75
C LEU A 106 -8.71 15.51 3.74
N ASP A 107 -9.48 15.83 2.73
CA ASP A 107 -10.67 15.08 2.31
C ASP A 107 -10.24 14.05 1.26
N VAL A 108 -10.20 12.77 1.64
CA VAL A 108 -9.66 11.71 0.78
C VAL A 108 -10.42 11.53 -0.54
N GLU A 109 -11.67 11.96 -0.62
CA GLU A 109 -12.51 11.86 -1.82
C GLU A 109 -12.47 13.12 -2.70
N LYS A 110 -12.11 14.29 -2.12
CA LYS A 110 -12.09 15.55 -2.87
C LYS A 110 -10.69 16.04 -3.24
N ASP A 111 -9.71 15.83 -2.36
CA ASP A 111 -8.36 16.38 -2.54
C ASP A 111 -7.46 15.48 -3.39
N LEU A 112 -7.89 14.24 -3.63
CA LEU A 112 -7.19 13.26 -4.44
C LEU A 112 -8.14 12.64 -5.46
N MET A 113 -7.66 12.47 -6.70
CA MET A 113 -8.42 11.77 -7.75
C MET A 113 -7.86 10.37 -7.96
N PRO A 114 -8.76 9.35 -8.03
CA PRO A 114 -8.38 7.98 -8.35
C PRO A 114 -7.75 7.88 -9.74
N VAL A 115 -6.61 7.22 -9.85
CA VAL A 115 -5.90 6.95 -11.10
C VAL A 115 -6.06 5.50 -11.51
N PHE A 116 -5.77 4.57 -10.59
CA PHE A 116 -5.77 3.15 -10.92
C PHE A 116 -5.90 2.27 -9.69
N LEU A 117 -6.78 1.25 -9.74
CA LEU A 117 -6.88 0.18 -8.75
C LEU A 117 -6.08 -1.03 -9.25
N VAL A 118 -5.06 -1.40 -8.53
CA VAL A 118 -4.18 -2.52 -8.89
C VAL A 118 -4.88 -3.87 -8.68
N GLY A 119 -5.35 -4.11 -7.46
CA GLY A 119 -5.96 -5.38 -7.10
C GLY A 119 -6.21 -5.50 -5.61
N THR A 120 -6.62 -6.71 -5.22
CA THR A 120 -6.93 -7.08 -3.84
C THR A 120 -6.17 -8.32 -3.41
N ALA A 121 -6.04 -8.51 -2.09
CA ALA A 121 -5.58 -9.77 -1.51
C ALA A 121 -6.24 -9.94 -0.13
N PRO A 122 -6.55 -11.16 0.32
CA PRO A 122 -7.08 -11.35 1.67
C PRO A 122 -6.05 -10.96 2.73
N TYR A 123 -6.54 -10.60 3.89
CA TYR A 123 -5.71 -10.51 5.07
C TYR A 123 -5.39 -11.90 5.64
N VAL A 124 -4.27 -12.00 6.33
CA VAL A 124 -3.81 -13.23 6.97
C VAL A 124 -3.37 -12.91 8.39
N VAL A 125 -3.80 -13.71 9.34
CA VAL A 125 -3.26 -13.76 10.70
C VAL A 125 -2.15 -14.79 10.73
N ALA A 126 -0.95 -14.40 11.16
CA ALA A 126 0.19 -15.29 11.28
C ALA A 126 0.94 -15.06 12.58
N THR A 127 1.74 -16.04 12.98
CA THR A 127 2.56 -16.01 14.22
C THR A 127 3.99 -16.45 13.92
N ASN A 128 4.92 -16.09 14.81
CA ASN A 128 6.25 -16.71 14.79
C ASN A 128 6.09 -18.23 15.04
N ALA A 129 6.75 -19.05 14.23
CA ALA A 129 6.62 -20.52 14.27
C ALA A 129 7.09 -21.14 15.61
N SER A 130 7.88 -20.43 16.41
CA SER A 130 8.29 -20.84 17.76
C SER A 130 7.16 -20.71 18.80
N ARG A 131 6.12 -19.92 18.49
CA ARG A 131 4.96 -19.80 19.38
C ARG A 131 4.12 -21.09 19.40
N PRO A 132 3.42 -21.39 20.50
CA PRO A 132 2.67 -22.64 20.65
C PRO A 132 1.43 -22.73 19.74
N PHE A 133 1.04 -21.64 19.06
CA PHE A 133 -0.16 -21.57 18.23
C PHE A 133 0.04 -22.30 16.90
N LYS A 134 -0.82 -23.27 16.61
CA LYS A 134 -0.87 -23.99 15.32
C LYS A 134 -2.06 -23.56 14.46
N THR A 135 -3.12 -23.10 15.10
CA THR A 135 -4.39 -22.67 14.51
C THR A 135 -4.84 -21.37 15.17
N PHE A 136 -5.80 -20.68 14.55
CA PHE A 136 -6.43 -19.51 15.19
C PHE A 136 -7.28 -19.91 16.42
N ALA A 137 -7.79 -21.12 16.46
CA ALA A 137 -8.47 -21.66 17.65
C ALA A 137 -7.56 -21.74 18.88
N ASP A 138 -6.26 -22.03 18.69
CA ASP A 138 -5.28 -22.01 19.81
C ASP A 138 -5.09 -20.60 20.37
N VAL A 139 -5.11 -19.58 19.51
CA VAL A 139 -5.05 -18.16 19.90
C VAL A 139 -6.27 -17.80 20.74
N ILE A 140 -7.47 -18.21 20.28
CA ILE A 140 -8.73 -17.99 21.03
C ILE A 140 -8.69 -18.68 22.40
N ALA A 141 -8.26 -19.94 22.45
CA ALA A 141 -8.15 -20.69 23.69
C ALA A 141 -7.18 -20.02 24.68
N ALA A 142 -6.00 -19.62 24.21
CA ALA A 142 -5.00 -18.93 25.03
C ALA A 142 -5.52 -17.59 25.55
N SER A 143 -6.19 -16.81 24.69
CA SER A 143 -6.77 -15.53 25.10
C SER A 143 -7.93 -15.68 26.10
N LYS A 144 -8.74 -16.73 25.99
CA LYS A 144 -9.77 -17.07 27.00
C LYS A 144 -9.16 -17.46 28.34
N ALA A 145 -8.07 -18.23 28.32
CA ALA A 145 -7.35 -18.65 29.54
C ALA A 145 -6.69 -17.47 30.26
N LYS A 146 -6.19 -16.48 29.50
CA LYS A 146 -5.55 -15.28 30.06
C LYS A 146 -5.88 -14.06 29.18
N PRO A 147 -6.99 -13.36 29.46
CA PRO A 147 -7.39 -12.18 28.70
C PRO A 147 -6.29 -11.12 28.62
N GLY A 148 -6.13 -10.50 27.46
CA GLY A 148 -5.12 -9.47 27.20
C GLY A 148 -3.68 -9.96 27.09
N SER A 149 -3.40 -11.27 27.26
CA SER A 149 -2.04 -11.80 27.21
C SER A 149 -1.49 -11.99 25.79
N ILE A 150 -2.36 -12.07 24.79
CA ILE A 150 -1.99 -12.20 23.39
C ILE A 150 -1.90 -10.82 22.77
N GLN A 151 -0.79 -10.55 22.08
CA GLN A 151 -0.54 -9.28 21.40
C GLN A 151 -0.60 -9.46 19.89
N TYR A 152 -1.23 -8.51 19.19
CA TYR A 152 -1.21 -8.50 17.73
C TYR A 152 -0.72 -7.17 17.16
N ALA A 153 0.05 -7.27 16.07
CA ALA A 153 0.57 -6.19 15.27
C ALA A 153 -0.24 -6.09 13.96
N PRO A 154 -1.13 -5.11 13.80
CA PRO A 154 -1.65 -4.78 12.48
C PRO A 154 -0.56 -4.04 11.69
N VAL A 155 -0.66 -4.07 10.37
CA VAL A 155 0.30 -3.38 9.47
C VAL A 155 0.14 -1.85 9.44
N GLY A 156 -0.63 -1.32 10.36
CA GLY A 156 -0.89 0.10 10.58
C GLY A 156 -2.23 0.31 11.29
N ILE A 157 -2.32 1.38 12.07
CA ILE A 157 -3.58 1.81 12.68
C ILE A 157 -4.56 2.18 11.55
N GLY A 158 -5.82 1.74 11.66
CA GLY A 158 -6.84 1.99 10.65
C GLY A 158 -6.74 1.15 9.38
N THR A 159 -5.77 0.23 9.26
CA THR A 159 -5.82 -0.75 8.19
C THR A 159 -6.99 -1.71 8.38
N LEU A 160 -7.48 -2.29 7.29
CA LEU A 160 -8.58 -3.25 7.39
C LEU A 160 -8.22 -4.47 8.24
N GLY A 161 -6.93 -4.84 8.34
CA GLY A 161 -6.46 -5.86 9.25
C GLY A 161 -6.64 -5.50 10.74
N HIS A 162 -6.46 -4.23 11.11
CA HIS A 162 -6.79 -3.74 12.45
C HIS A 162 -8.28 -3.89 12.75
N LEU A 163 -9.13 -3.43 11.83
CA LEU A 163 -10.58 -3.50 11.94
C LEU A 163 -11.05 -4.96 12.02
N ALA A 164 -10.57 -5.81 11.14
CA ALA A 164 -10.90 -7.23 11.08
C ALA A 164 -10.55 -7.96 12.39
N MET A 165 -9.34 -7.73 12.92
CA MET A 165 -8.92 -8.38 14.18
C MET A 165 -9.76 -7.92 15.36
N THR A 166 -10.13 -6.64 15.40
CA THR A 166 -11.04 -6.10 16.42
C THR A 166 -12.43 -6.79 16.34
N MET A 167 -12.94 -6.97 15.12
CA MET A 167 -14.23 -7.68 14.91
C MET A 167 -14.13 -9.16 15.28
N LEU A 168 -13.06 -9.85 14.86
CA LEU A 168 -12.81 -11.25 15.20
C LEU A 168 -12.72 -11.48 16.70
N ALA A 169 -11.96 -10.63 17.41
CA ALA A 169 -11.83 -10.71 18.86
C ALA A 169 -13.19 -10.53 19.55
N LYS A 170 -14.00 -9.56 19.09
CA LYS A 170 -15.35 -9.32 19.60
C LYS A 170 -16.29 -10.51 19.32
N GLN A 171 -16.28 -11.08 18.12
CA GLN A 171 -17.10 -12.24 17.77
C GLN A 171 -16.69 -13.49 18.55
N ALA A 172 -15.39 -13.69 18.77
CA ALA A 172 -14.86 -14.81 19.54
C ALA A 172 -15.04 -14.64 21.07
N GLY A 173 -15.44 -13.44 21.52
CA GLY A 173 -15.56 -13.11 22.96
C GLY A 173 -14.21 -13.18 23.70
N VAL A 174 -13.14 -12.69 23.07
CA VAL A 174 -11.77 -12.70 23.60
C VAL A 174 -11.17 -11.30 23.64
N ASP A 175 -10.23 -11.09 24.54
CA ASP A 175 -9.43 -9.88 24.66
C ASP A 175 -8.02 -10.13 24.13
N ILE A 176 -7.68 -9.48 23.01
CA ILE A 176 -6.39 -9.56 22.34
C ILE A 176 -5.83 -8.14 22.22
N THR A 177 -4.65 -7.91 22.79
CA THR A 177 -4.05 -6.58 22.91
C THR A 177 -3.49 -6.08 21.58
N HIS A 178 -3.95 -4.93 21.13
CA HIS A 178 -3.41 -4.22 19.98
C HIS A 178 -2.06 -3.56 20.31
N VAL A 179 -1.03 -3.84 19.50
CA VAL A 179 0.27 -3.15 19.53
C VAL A 179 0.40 -2.31 18.29
N PRO A 180 0.45 -0.97 18.38
CA PRO A 180 0.42 -0.09 17.22
C PRO A 180 1.74 -0.11 16.44
N TYR A 181 1.67 -0.29 15.13
CA TYR A 181 2.78 -0.19 14.19
C TYR A 181 2.49 0.85 13.10
N ARG A 182 3.56 1.41 12.53
CA ARG A 182 3.44 2.42 11.46
C ARG A 182 3.33 1.81 10.06
N GLY A 183 3.48 0.47 9.95
CA GLY A 183 3.42 -0.25 8.67
C GLY A 183 3.85 -1.70 8.78
N GLY A 184 3.72 -2.44 7.67
CA GLY A 184 3.94 -3.89 7.61
C GLY A 184 5.39 -4.32 7.84
N GLY A 185 6.38 -3.55 7.37
CA GLY A 185 7.79 -3.90 7.56
C GLY A 185 8.19 -4.02 9.03
N PRO A 186 8.04 -2.94 9.84
CA PRO A 186 8.32 -2.99 11.28
C PRO A 186 7.50 -4.05 12.03
N ALA A 187 6.20 -4.19 11.73
CA ALA A 187 5.34 -5.19 12.37
C ALA A 187 5.83 -6.63 12.10
N MET A 188 6.20 -6.93 10.86
CA MET A 188 6.71 -8.25 10.47
C MET A 188 8.04 -8.57 11.17
N ASN A 189 8.95 -7.60 11.24
CA ASN A 189 10.24 -7.79 11.90
C ASN A 189 10.07 -8.16 13.38
N ASP A 190 9.16 -7.48 14.10
CA ASP A 190 8.91 -7.75 15.51
C ASP A 190 8.21 -9.09 15.75
N VAL A 191 7.32 -9.51 14.86
CA VAL A 191 6.72 -10.85 14.94
C VAL A 191 7.75 -11.94 14.65
N LEU A 192 8.60 -11.77 13.63
CA LEU A 192 9.69 -12.70 13.33
C LEU A 192 10.73 -12.74 14.44
N GLY A 193 10.96 -11.61 15.14
CA GLY A 193 11.79 -11.52 16.33
C GLY A 193 11.15 -12.10 17.60
N GLY A 194 9.85 -12.46 17.56
CA GLY A 194 9.11 -12.96 18.73
C GLY A 194 8.74 -11.90 19.76
N HIS A 195 8.84 -10.61 19.40
CA HIS A 195 8.49 -9.49 20.29
C HIS A 195 6.98 -9.29 20.41
N VAL A 196 6.22 -9.67 19.40
CA VAL A 196 4.75 -9.65 19.36
C VAL A 196 4.25 -11.01 18.88
N ASP A 197 3.09 -11.45 19.38
CA ASP A 197 2.60 -12.80 19.12
C ASP A 197 2.08 -13.01 17.71
N LEU A 198 1.32 -12.04 17.19
CA LEU A 198 0.60 -12.16 15.93
C LEU A 198 0.89 -10.97 15.02
N ILE A 199 0.93 -11.22 13.70
CA ILE A 199 0.77 -10.21 12.67
C ILE A 199 -0.59 -10.36 11.99
N VAL A 200 -1.23 -9.24 11.67
CA VAL A 200 -2.42 -9.20 10.80
C VAL A 200 -2.08 -8.35 9.60
N GLY A 201 -1.68 -8.99 8.52
CA GLY A 201 -1.19 -8.35 7.29
C GLY A 201 -1.88 -8.89 6.05
N SER A 202 -1.73 -8.19 4.91
CA SER A 202 -2.18 -8.73 3.63
C SER A 202 -1.46 -10.03 3.28
N ALA A 203 -2.10 -10.91 2.53
CA ALA A 203 -1.45 -12.11 2.02
C ALA A 203 -0.15 -11.77 1.28
N ALA A 204 -0.12 -10.66 0.54
CA ALA A 204 1.09 -10.17 -0.12
C ALA A 204 2.29 -9.98 0.82
N LEU A 205 2.04 -9.46 2.03
CA LEU A 205 3.10 -9.27 3.03
C LEU A 205 3.48 -10.59 3.70
N VAL A 206 2.47 -11.39 4.09
CA VAL A 206 2.69 -12.62 4.87
C VAL A 206 3.33 -13.70 4.03
N THR A 207 2.86 -13.92 2.78
CA THR A 207 3.40 -14.98 1.91
C THR A 207 4.83 -14.71 1.45
N ALA A 208 5.21 -13.44 1.31
CA ALA A 208 6.60 -13.06 1.02
C ALA A 208 7.59 -13.44 2.13
N GLN A 209 7.11 -13.73 3.34
CA GLN A 209 7.89 -14.12 4.52
C GLN A 209 7.63 -15.56 4.98
N LEU A 210 6.86 -16.33 4.20
CA LEU A 210 6.62 -17.75 4.51
C LEU A 210 7.94 -18.52 4.54
N GLY A 211 8.10 -19.32 5.58
CA GLY A 211 9.28 -20.12 5.80
C GLY A 211 9.26 -20.76 7.19
N PRO A 212 10.39 -21.27 7.68
CA PRO A 212 10.43 -21.97 8.94
C PRO A 212 10.09 -21.09 10.16
N ASN A 213 10.14 -19.77 10.02
CA ASN A 213 9.98 -18.83 11.12
C ASN A 213 8.59 -18.20 11.23
N LEU A 214 7.74 -18.33 10.20
CA LEU A 214 6.39 -17.74 10.20
C LEU A 214 5.34 -18.81 9.88
N ARG A 215 4.30 -18.89 10.72
CA ARG A 215 3.17 -19.81 10.57
C ARG A 215 1.89 -19.01 10.35
N PRO A 216 1.19 -19.17 9.21
CA PRO A 216 -0.15 -18.65 9.00
C PRO A 216 -1.15 -19.43 9.86
N LEU A 217 -2.13 -18.71 10.46
CA LEU A 217 -3.13 -19.28 11.37
C LEU A 217 -4.56 -19.15 10.81
N LEU A 218 -4.83 -18.07 10.05
CA LEU A 218 -6.15 -17.77 9.51
C LEU A 218 -6.02 -16.89 8.27
N GLN A 219 -6.82 -17.15 7.23
CA GLN A 219 -6.98 -16.25 6.09
C GLN A 219 -8.38 -15.62 6.11
N LEU A 220 -8.45 -14.31 5.84
CA LEU A 220 -9.70 -13.55 5.87
C LEU A 220 -10.31 -13.40 4.45
N GLY A 221 -10.15 -14.43 3.64
CA GLY A 221 -10.77 -14.58 2.32
C GLY A 221 -11.88 -15.62 2.32
N ARG A 222 -12.66 -15.69 1.24
CA ARG A 222 -13.72 -16.71 1.06
C ARG A 222 -13.14 -18.08 0.79
N GLU A 223 -12.06 -18.13 0.04
CA GLU A 223 -11.42 -19.35 -0.41
C GLU A 223 -9.98 -19.39 0.09
N ARG A 224 -9.45 -20.60 0.25
CA ARG A 224 -8.04 -20.77 0.60
C ARG A 224 -7.15 -20.38 -0.57
N LEU A 225 -6.13 -19.56 -0.29
CA LEU A 225 -5.10 -19.25 -1.27
C LEU A 225 -4.28 -20.52 -1.58
N PRO A 226 -3.82 -20.71 -2.84
CA PRO A 226 -2.99 -21.84 -3.21
C PRO A 226 -1.72 -21.99 -2.36
N SER A 227 -1.09 -20.87 -1.98
CA SER A 227 0.09 -20.84 -1.11
C SER A 227 -0.21 -21.13 0.37
N LEU A 228 -1.47 -21.05 0.79
CA LEU A 228 -1.95 -21.24 2.16
C LEU A 228 -3.05 -22.31 2.26
N LYS A 229 -2.98 -23.34 1.40
CA LYS A 229 -3.99 -24.39 1.28
C LYS A 229 -4.31 -25.12 2.60
N ASP A 230 -3.34 -25.18 3.51
CA ASP A 230 -3.47 -25.85 4.80
C ASP A 230 -3.96 -24.90 5.93
N THR A 231 -4.13 -23.62 5.63
CA THR A 231 -4.63 -22.60 6.58
C THR A 231 -6.12 -22.37 6.36
N GLN A 232 -6.92 -22.48 7.41
CA GLN A 232 -8.37 -22.25 7.33
C GLN A 232 -8.69 -20.81 6.94
N THR A 233 -9.81 -20.63 6.23
CA THR A 233 -10.44 -19.32 6.07
C THR A 233 -11.21 -18.93 7.33
N SER A 234 -11.53 -17.64 7.47
CA SER A 234 -12.37 -17.16 8.57
C SER A 234 -13.78 -17.79 8.54
N MET A 235 -14.30 -18.07 7.34
CA MET A 235 -15.58 -18.76 7.16
C MET A 235 -15.53 -20.19 7.71
N GLU A 236 -14.48 -20.94 7.37
CA GLU A 236 -14.26 -22.31 7.87
C GLU A 236 -13.99 -22.35 9.39
N ALA A 237 -13.46 -21.27 9.94
CA ALA A 237 -13.21 -21.12 11.37
C ALA A 237 -14.43 -20.61 12.16
N GLY A 238 -15.58 -20.43 11.51
CA GLY A 238 -16.82 -20.00 12.15
C GLY A 238 -17.05 -18.48 12.22
N PHE A 239 -16.32 -17.70 11.40
CA PHE A 239 -16.43 -16.24 11.30
C PHE A 239 -16.83 -15.79 9.89
N PRO A 240 -18.09 -16.09 9.44
CA PRO A 240 -18.50 -15.89 8.05
C PRO A 240 -18.52 -14.44 7.61
N ASP A 241 -18.72 -13.49 8.54
CA ASP A 241 -18.80 -12.06 8.24
C ASP A 241 -17.45 -11.33 8.33
N SER A 242 -16.34 -12.07 8.43
CA SER A 242 -15.00 -11.53 8.63
C SER A 242 -14.16 -11.49 7.34
N GLU A 243 -14.78 -11.57 6.16
CA GLU A 243 -14.07 -11.38 4.90
C GLU A 243 -13.44 -9.98 4.87
N THR A 244 -12.13 -9.93 4.68
CA THR A 244 -11.39 -8.67 4.66
C THR A 244 -10.32 -8.73 3.58
N LEU A 245 -10.49 -7.88 2.57
CA LEU A 245 -9.59 -7.78 1.44
C LEU A 245 -8.80 -6.46 1.49
N ALA A 246 -7.50 -6.56 1.59
CA ALA A 246 -6.59 -5.45 1.32
C ALA A 246 -6.73 -5.03 -0.15
N TRP A 247 -6.50 -3.75 -0.45
CA TRP A 247 -6.43 -3.25 -1.81
C TRP A 247 -5.30 -2.22 -1.96
N TRP A 248 -4.78 -2.09 -3.18
CA TRP A 248 -3.75 -1.12 -3.54
C TRP A 248 -4.25 -0.24 -4.66
N GLY A 249 -4.05 1.07 -4.50
CA GLY A 249 -4.49 2.05 -5.46
C GLY A 249 -3.49 3.20 -5.64
N ILE A 250 -3.62 3.86 -6.78
CA ILE A 250 -2.83 5.02 -7.17
C ILE A 250 -3.77 6.21 -7.27
N PHE A 251 -3.37 7.34 -6.68
CA PHE A 251 -4.10 8.60 -6.75
C PHE A 251 -3.18 9.72 -7.23
N ALA A 252 -3.79 10.75 -7.79
CA ALA A 252 -3.15 12.02 -8.16
C ALA A 252 -3.76 13.18 -7.37
N PRO A 253 -3.10 14.33 -7.25
CA PRO A 253 -3.71 15.54 -6.72
C PRO A 253 -4.94 15.93 -7.54
N THR A 254 -5.98 16.41 -6.89
CA THR A 254 -7.16 16.95 -7.59
C THR A 254 -6.75 18.13 -8.47
N GLY A 255 -7.31 18.18 -9.69
CA GLY A 255 -6.93 19.15 -10.72
C GLY A 255 -5.82 18.67 -11.68
N THR A 256 -5.27 17.47 -11.50
CA THR A 256 -4.39 16.85 -12.49
C THR A 256 -5.16 16.68 -13.82
N PRO A 257 -4.61 17.08 -14.98
CA PRO A 257 -5.29 16.94 -16.27
C PRO A 257 -5.72 15.50 -16.55
N ALA A 258 -6.91 15.32 -17.11
CA ALA A 258 -7.49 13.99 -17.32
C ALA A 258 -6.62 13.10 -18.23
N ASP A 259 -6.04 13.66 -19.27
CA ASP A 259 -5.13 12.96 -20.17
C ASP A 259 -3.85 12.46 -19.46
N VAL A 260 -3.36 13.19 -18.47
CA VAL A 260 -2.23 12.78 -17.63
C VAL A 260 -2.62 11.62 -16.73
N VAL A 261 -3.81 11.70 -16.09
CA VAL A 261 -4.36 10.61 -15.25
C VAL A 261 -4.56 9.34 -16.07
N ASP A 262 -5.19 9.45 -17.24
CA ASP A 262 -5.45 8.34 -18.15
C ASP A 262 -4.15 7.72 -18.68
N SER A 263 -3.17 8.55 -19.05
CA SER A 263 -1.85 8.09 -19.49
C SER A 263 -1.11 7.31 -18.40
N MET A 264 -1.18 7.79 -17.16
CA MET A 264 -0.57 7.09 -16.02
C MET A 264 -1.29 5.76 -15.75
N GLY A 265 -2.63 5.76 -15.71
CA GLY A 265 -3.43 4.55 -15.53
C GLY A 265 -3.15 3.51 -16.62
N LYS A 266 -3.08 3.93 -17.88
CA LYS A 266 -2.72 3.06 -19.02
C LYS A 266 -1.31 2.49 -18.87
N SER A 267 -0.34 3.31 -18.48
CA SER A 267 1.04 2.87 -18.30
C SER A 267 1.16 1.82 -17.19
N VAL A 268 0.47 2.03 -16.06
CA VAL A 268 0.41 1.08 -14.95
C VAL A 268 -0.28 -0.21 -15.40
N LYS A 269 -1.41 -0.11 -16.11
CA LYS A 269 -2.13 -1.29 -16.62
C LYS A 269 -1.27 -2.14 -17.53
N GLU A 270 -0.57 -1.53 -18.47
CA GLU A 270 0.31 -2.22 -19.40
C GLU A 270 1.45 -2.94 -18.68
N ILE A 271 2.09 -2.28 -17.70
CA ILE A 271 3.14 -2.88 -16.86
C ILE A 271 2.59 -4.09 -16.10
N LEU A 272 1.47 -3.91 -15.39
CA LEU A 272 0.91 -4.97 -14.54
C LEU A 272 0.26 -6.11 -15.34
N SER A 273 0.00 -5.90 -16.63
CA SER A 273 -0.51 -6.92 -17.55
C SER A 273 0.60 -7.74 -18.20
N GLU A 274 1.88 -7.35 -18.06
CA GLU A 274 3.00 -8.16 -18.55
C GLU A 274 3.00 -9.55 -17.87
N PRO A 275 3.05 -10.65 -18.61
CA PRO A 275 2.87 -12.00 -18.05
C PRO A 275 3.78 -12.30 -16.85
N ALA A 276 5.04 -11.90 -16.91
CA ALA A 276 6.00 -12.10 -15.83
C ALA A 276 5.61 -11.35 -14.57
N ILE A 277 5.20 -10.08 -14.70
CA ILE A 277 4.79 -9.21 -13.60
C ILE A 277 3.45 -9.69 -13.01
N ALA A 278 2.48 -9.99 -13.86
CA ALA A 278 1.19 -10.50 -13.44
C ALA A 278 1.33 -11.84 -12.68
N THR A 279 2.20 -12.74 -13.16
CA THR A 279 2.52 -13.99 -12.47
C THR A 279 3.20 -13.72 -11.13
N GLN A 280 4.20 -12.85 -11.09
CA GLN A 280 4.86 -12.46 -9.85
C GLN A 280 3.86 -11.93 -8.82
N LEU A 281 2.96 -11.03 -9.19
CA LEU A 281 1.98 -10.45 -8.26
C LEU A 281 0.95 -11.48 -7.79
N ARG A 282 0.50 -12.38 -8.66
CA ARG A 282 -0.43 -13.47 -8.29
C ARG A 282 0.22 -14.52 -7.43
N ASP A 283 1.38 -15.00 -7.82
CA ASP A 283 1.99 -16.20 -7.21
C ASP A 283 2.79 -15.85 -5.94
N THR A 284 3.52 -14.71 -5.92
CA THR A 284 4.34 -14.32 -4.77
C THR A 284 3.64 -13.38 -3.82
N GLN A 285 2.75 -12.51 -4.31
CA GLN A 285 2.01 -11.55 -3.49
C GLN A 285 0.54 -11.92 -3.30
N GLN A 286 0.09 -13.02 -3.90
CA GLN A 286 -1.29 -13.53 -3.79
C GLN A 286 -2.34 -12.46 -4.13
N MET A 287 -2.02 -11.57 -5.07
CA MET A 287 -2.92 -10.53 -5.52
C MET A 287 -3.90 -11.06 -6.58
N SER A 288 -5.18 -10.77 -6.38
CA SER A 288 -6.19 -10.79 -7.42
C SER A 288 -6.14 -9.45 -8.16
N LEU A 289 -5.55 -9.45 -9.38
CA LEU A 289 -5.40 -8.24 -10.18
C LEU A 289 -6.78 -7.80 -10.71
N LEU A 290 -7.21 -6.60 -10.33
CA LEU A 290 -8.45 -5.97 -10.81
C LEU A 290 -8.20 -5.06 -12.02
N LEU A 291 -7.06 -4.39 -12.05
CA LEU A 291 -6.57 -3.51 -13.12
C LEU A 291 -7.62 -2.49 -13.59
N ALA A 292 -8.35 -1.89 -12.62
CA ALA A 292 -9.47 -1.00 -12.90
C ALA A 292 -8.98 0.46 -13.05
N ASP A 293 -9.55 1.15 -14.02
CA ASP A 293 -9.26 2.56 -14.30
C ASP A 293 -9.78 3.52 -13.21
N GLY A 294 -9.49 4.81 -13.35
CA GLY A 294 -9.83 5.81 -12.35
C GLY A 294 -11.32 5.92 -12.06
N LYS A 295 -12.21 5.71 -13.03
CA LYS A 295 -13.67 5.77 -12.83
C LYS A 295 -14.18 4.61 -11.99
N ASP A 296 -13.81 3.39 -12.36
CA ASP A 296 -14.21 2.19 -11.63
C ASP A 296 -13.57 2.17 -10.25
N PHE A 297 -12.31 2.63 -10.17
CA PHE A 297 -11.62 2.79 -8.88
C PHE A 297 -12.32 3.83 -7.99
N GLY A 298 -12.77 4.95 -8.51
CA GLY A 298 -13.53 5.95 -7.75
C GLY A 298 -14.79 5.35 -7.12
N THR A 299 -15.57 4.60 -7.91
CA THR A 299 -16.76 3.89 -7.42
C THR A 299 -16.42 2.88 -6.31
N PHE A 300 -15.38 2.08 -6.52
CA PHE A 300 -14.87 1.15 -5.53
C PHE A 300 -14.44 1.88 -4.25
N PHE A 301 -13.65 2.96 -4.38
CA PHE A 301 -13.10 3.71 -3.26
C PHE A 301 -14.18 4.34 -2.38
N SER A 302 -15.17 5.03 -2.97
CA SER A 302 -16.30 5.62 -2.23
C SER A 302 -17.08 4.55 -1.45
N LYS A 303 -17.27 3.36 -2.04
CA LYS A 303 -17.86 2.22 -1.33
C LYS A 303 -17.02 1.78 -0.14
N GLN A 304 -15.68 1.73 -0.29
CA GLN A 304 -14.75 1.40 0.82
C GLN A 304 -14.85 2.43 1.95
N VAL A 305 -14.82 3.74 1.63
CA VAL A 305 -14.96 4.82 2.62
C VAL A 305 -16.26 4.68 3.41
N SER A 306 -17.39 4.48 2.72
CA SER A 306 -18.71 4.32 3.35
C SER A 306 -18.78 3.07 4.24
N THR A 307 -18.35 1.91 3.72
CA THR A 307 -18.44 0.62 4.41
C THR A 307 -17.60 0.60 5.67
N TRP A 308 -16.30 0.93 5.53
CA TRP A 308 -15.38 0.85 6.66
C TRP A 308 -15.54 2.01 7.64
N GLY A 309 -15.99 3.17 7.17
CA GLY A 309 -16.40 4.26 8.05
C GLY A 309 -17.56 3.86 8.98
N LYS A 310 -18.51 3.07 8.50
CA LYS A 310 -19.58 2.49 9.34
C LYS A 310 -19.01 1.53 10.37
N VAL A 311 -18.12 0.60 9.97
CA VAL A 311 -17.50 -0.37 10.87
C VAL A 311 -16.72 0.33 11.99
N VAL A 312 -15.94 1.36 11.68
CA VAL A 312 -15.19 2.14 12.67
C VAL A 312 -16.11 2.74 13.72
N ARG A 313 -17.20 3.40 13.30
CA ARG A 313 -18.16 4.03 14.21
C ARG A 313 -18.90 3.02 15.08
N GLU A 314 -19.41 1.92 14.51
CA GLU A 314 -20.18 0.92 15.23
C GLU A 314 -19.36 0.12 16.25
N ASN A 315 -18.05 0.06 16.05
CA ASN A 315 -17.13 -0.67 16.94
C ASN A 315 -16.26 0.25 17.81
N ASN A 316 -16.47 1.60 17.79
CA ASN A 316 -15.69 2.58 18.55
C ASN A 316 -14.17 2.44 18.33
N ILE A 317 -13.74 2.10 17.10
CA ILE A 317 -12.33 1.93 16.78
C ILE A 317 -11.68 3.30 16.68
N LYS A 318 -10.57 3.50 17.40
CA LYS A 318 -9.82 4.77 17.44
C LYS A 318 -8.37 4.55 17.02
N ALA A 319 -7.73 5.63 16.51
CA ALA A 319 -6.31 5.64 16.18
C ALA A 319 -5.44 5.61 17.43
#